data_65bc7f3399155af2e86890dca46af9a8
#
_entry.id   65bc7f3399155af2e86890dca46af9a8
#
_cell.length_a   1.000
_cell.length_b   1.000
_cell.length_c   1.000
_cell.angle_alpha   90.00
_cell.angle_beta   90.00
_cell.angle_gamma   90.00
#
_symmetry.space_group_name_H-M   'P 1'
#
loop_
_entity.id
_entity.type
_entity.pdbx_description
1 polymer ?
#
loop_
_entity_poly.entity_id
_entity_poly.type
_entity_poly.pdbx_seq_one_letter_code
_entity_poly.pdbx_strand_id
1 'polypeptide(L)'
;MFINCTKLMNINLSLLDTESVTNMSYMFKNCENLTNINLYKLNTENVIDMSHMFDYCAKLTNVDISFFDTQNVTNMSYMFSYCLELAEIDLSKKVLIYLY
;
A
#
# COMPACT_ATOMS: atom_id res chain seq x y z
N MET A 1 -6.13 3.30 -8.52
CA MET A 1 -7.36 3.90 -7.97
C MET A 1 -7.16 5.32 -7.47
N PHE A 2 -6.24 5.52 -6.56
CA PHE A 2 -6.02 6.85 -5.95
C PHE A 2 -4.72 7.51 -6.41
N ILE A 3 -4.25 7.16 -7.60
CA ILE A 3 -2.99 7.69 -8.16
C ILE A 3 -3.04 9.22 -8.23
N ASN A 4 -1.97 9.87 -7.78
CA ASN A 4 -1.82 11.33 -7.83
C ASN A 4 -2.85 12.11 -7.02
N CYS A 5 -3.42 11.51 -5.98
CA CYS A 5 -4.31 12.21 -5.07
C CYS A 5 -3.50 13.10 -4.12
N THR A 6 -2.90 14.15 -4.65
CA THR A 6 -1.92 14.98 -3.93
C THR A 6 -2.51 15.71 -2.73
N LYS A 7 -3.82 15.93 -2.71
CA LYS A 7 -4.49 16.60 -1.60
C LYS A 7 -5.08 15.65 -0.57
N LEU A 8 -5.02 14.34 -0.83
CA LEU A 8 -5.54 13.34 0.08
C LEU A 8 -4.64 13.22 1.30
N MET A 9 -5.17 13.45 2.50
CA MET A 9 -4.41 13.38 3.74
C MET A 9 -4.66 12.10 4.52
N ASN A 10 -5.87 11.57 4.44
CA ASN A 10 -6.21 10.26 4.97
C ASN A 10 -7.40 9.69 4.18
N ILE A 11 -7.66 8.41 4.33
CA ILE A 11 -8.71 7.75 3.57
C ILE A 11 -9.32 6.63 4.41
N ASN A 12 -10.63 6.48 4.29
CA ASN A 12 -11.37 5.38 4.89
C ASN A 12 -11.72 4.37 3.80
N LEU A 13 -11.14 3.19 3.90
CA LEU A 13 -11.32 2.11 2.94
C LEU A 13 -12.39 1.10 3.36
N SER A 14 -13.10 1.35 4.46
CA SER A 14 -14.00 0.36 5.06
C SER A 14 -15.17 -0.06 4.17
N LEU A 15 -15.55 0.79 3.20
CA LEU A 15 -16.63 0.51 2.27
C LEU A 15 -16.16 -0.02 0.92
N LEU A 16 -14.86 -0.13 0.74
CA LEU A 16 -14.29 -0.58 -0.53
C LEU A 16 -14.25 -2.10 -0.58
N ASP A 17 -14.94 -2.68 -1.55
CA ASP A 17 -14.89 -4.13 -1.75
C ASP A 17 -13.76 -4.48 -2.72
N THR A 18 -12.74 -5.16 -2.20
CA THR A 18 -11.56 -5.55 -2.97
C THR A 18 -11.40 -7.06 -3.08
N GLU A 19 -12.42 -7.83 -2.74
CA GLU A 19 -12.35 -9.30 -2.74
C GLU A 19 -11.87 -9.88 -4.07
N SER A 20 -12.31 -9.30 -5.19
CA SER A 20 -11.97 -9.80 -6.52
C SER A 20 -10.78 -9.10 -7.16
N VAL A 21 -10.13 -8.18 -6.45
CA VAL A 21 -9.03 -7.39 -7.02
C VAL A 21 -7.76 -8.23 -7.09
N THR A 22 -7.14 -8.28 -8.25
CA THR A 22 -5.88 -9.00 -8.48
C THR A 22 -4.69 -8.06 -8.66
N ASN A 23 -4.92 -6.80 -8.99
CA ASN A 23 -3.88 -5.82 -9.24
C ASN A 23 -4.13 -4.56 -8.40
N MET A 24 -3.26 -4.33 -7.42
CA MET A 24 -3.26 -3.10 -6.61
C MET A 24 -2.02 -2.25 -6.86
N SER A 25 -1.34 -2.49 -7.98
CA SER A 25 -0.19 -1.67 -8.34
C SER A 25 -0.59 -0.21 -8.50
N TYR A 26 0.28 0.68 -8.04
CA TYR A 26 0.09 2.14 -8.13
C TYR A 26 -1.11 2.69 -7.38
N MET A 27 -1.77 1.90 -6.55
CA MET A 27 -3.06 2.29 -5.95
C MET A 27 -3.03 3.65 -5.25
N PHE A 28 -1.96 3.95 -4.54
CA PHE A 28 -1.77 5.23 -3.83
C PHE A 28 -0.54 6.00 -4.30
N LYS A 29 -0.04 5.70 -5.49
CA LYS A 29 1.16 6.37 -5.99
C LYS A 29 0.97 7.88 -6.02
N ASN A 30 1.99 8.62 -5.58
CA ASN A 30 2.01 10.08 -5.55
C ASN A 30 0.94 10.72 -4.66
N CYS A 31 0.41 10.00 -3.70
CA CYS A 31 -0.44 10.59 -2.68
C CYS A 31 0.45 11.27 -1.63
N GLU A 32 1.12 12.35 -2.03
CA GLU A 32 2.23 12.95 -1.30
C GLU A 32 1.84 13.57 0.04
N ASN A 33 0.57 13.90 0.24
CA ASN A 33 0.08 14.45 1.51
C ASN A 33 -0.62 13.42 2.40
N LEU A 34 -0.68 12.16 1.96
CA LEU A 34 -1.25 11.09 2.76
C LEU A 34 -0.32 10.81 3.96
N THR A 35 -0.83 11.01 5.18
CA THR A 35 -0.02 10.87 6.40
C THR A 35 -0.19 9.51 7.06
N ASN A 36 -1.38 8.95 7.02
CA ASN A 36 -1.63 7.61 7.52
C ASN A 36 -2.79 6.97 6.76
N ILE A 37 -2.88 5.66 6.84
CA ILE A 37 -3.92 4.91 6.14
C ILE A 37 -4.26 3.67 6.96
N ASN A 38 -5.54 3.41 7.10
CA ASN A 38 -6.01 2.19 7.74
C ASN A 38 -6.36 1.14 6.67
N LEU A 39 -5.54 0.10 6.61
CA LEU A 39 -5.66 -0.96 5.61
C LEU A 39 -6.40 -2.19 6.14
N TYR A 40 -6.91 -2.12 7.35
CA TYR A 40 -7.49 -3.26 8.05
C TYR A 40 -8.58 -3.98 7.26
N LYS A 41 -9.43 -3.23 6.54
CA LYS A 41 -10.55 -3.79 5.79
C LYS A 41 -10.22 -4.14 4.34
N LEU A 42 -9.02 -3.88 3.90
CA LEU A 42 -8.62 -4.14 2.53
C LEU A 42 -8.38 -5.64 2.33
N ASN A 43 -9.20 -6.27 1.52
CA ASN A 43 -9.02 -7.69 1.20
C ASN A 43 -7.97 -7.83 0.10
N THR A 44 -6.89 -8.53 0.38
CA THR A 44 -5.78 -8.72 -0.54
C THR A 44 -5.55 -10.17 -0.94
N GLU A 45 -6.47 -11.07 -0.60
CA GLU A 45 -6.24 -12.52 -0.79
C GLU A 45 -6.00 -12.91 -2.25
N ASN A 46 -6.57 -12.18 -3.21
CA ASN A 46 -6.41 -12.48 -4.63
C ASN A 46 -5.42 -11.57 -5.35
N VAL A 47 -4.74 -10.70 -4.62
CA VAL A 47 -3.81 -9.73 -5.23
C VAL A 47 -2.52 -10.40 -5.64
N ILE A 48 -2.11 -10.14 -6.87
CA ILE A 48 -0.89 -10.67 -7.48
C ILE A 48 0.19 -9.58 -7.57
N ASP A 49 -0.19 -8.35 -7.84
CA ASP A 49 0.72 -7.23 -8.04
C ASP A 49 0.41 -6.08 -7.06
N MET A 50 1.39 -5.76 -6.21
CA MET A 50 1.35 -4.62 -5.29
C MET A 50 2.48 -3.64 -5.56
N SER A 51 3.10 -3.69 -6.74
CA SER A 51 4.23 -2.81 -7.06
C SER A 51 3.80 -1.35 -7.05
N HIS A 52 4.68 -0.48 -6.58
CA HIS A 52 4.47 0.97 -6.53
C HIS A 52 3.23 1.42 -5.73
N MET A 53 2.67 0.55 -4.89
CA MET A 53 1.40 0.84 -4.23
C MET A 53 1.42 2.14 -3.42
N PHE A 54 2.53 2.43 -2.75
CA PHE A 54 2.71 3.66 -1.96
C PHE A 54 3.90 4.49 -2.46
N ASP A 55 4.31 4.30 -3.70
CA ASP A 55 5.43 5.02 -4.28
C ASP A 55 5.18 6.54 -4.24
N TYR A 56 6.16 7.30 -3.74
CA TYR A 56 6.05 8.75 -3.56
C TYR A 56 4.97 9.21 -2.58
N CYS A 57 4.61 8.40 -1.61
CA CYS A 57 3.82 8.85 -0.47
C CYS A 57 4.74 9.51 0.56
N ALA A 58 5.24 10.70 0.23
CA ALA A 58 6.36 11.32 0.92
C ALA A 58 6.09 11.64 2.39
N LYS A 59 4.85 11.87 2.77
CA LYS A 59 4.47 12.22 4.15
C LYS A 59 3.87 11.07 4.94
N LEU A 60 3.81 9.88 4.33
CA LEU A 60 3.28 8.70 5.02
C LEU A 60 4.20 8.32 6.18
N THR A 61 3.66 8.31 7.39
CA THR A 61 4.46 8.04 8.60
C THR A 61 4.33 6.62 9.11
N ASN A 62 3.14 6.05 9.02
CA ASN A 62 2.86 4.71 9.52
C ASN A 62 2.04 3.91 8.52
N VAL A 63 2.44 2.69 8.29
CA VAL A 63 1.69 1.73 7.49
C VAL A 63 1.74 0.38 8.18
N ASP A 64 0.57 -0.20 8.43
CA ASP A 64 0.47 -1.55 8.94
C ASP A 64 -0.02 -2.47 7.83
N ILE A 65 0.87 -3.31 7.33
CA ILE A 65 0.55 -4.31 6.31
C ILE A 65 0.47 -5.72 6.88
N SER A 66 0.44 -5.85 8.21
CA SER A 66 0.34 -7.15 8.87
C SER A 66 -0.94 -7.90 8.51
N PHE A 67 -1.97 -7.19 8.11
CA PHE A 67 -3.25 -7.78 7.69
C PHE A 67 -3.29 -8.22 6.23
N PHE A 68 -2.28 -7.90 5.45
CA PHE A 68 -2.25 -8.29 4.05
C PHE A 68 -2.01 -9.79 3.92
N ASP A 69 -2.83 -10.43 3.09
CA ASP A 69 -2.56 -11.78 2.62
C ASP A 69 -1.71 -11.65 1.35
N THR A 70 -0.48 -12.10 1.43
CA THR A 70 0.48 -11.95 0.33
C THR A 70 0.83 -13.27 -0.34
N GLN A 71 0.09 -14.35 -0.04
CA GLN A 71 0.44 -15.67 -0.59
C GLN A 71 0.44 -15.71 -2.12
N ASN A 72 -0.36 -14.89 -2.77
CA ASN A 72 -0.44 -14.84 -4.22
C ASN A 72 0.34 -13.68 -4.84
N VAL A 73 0.97 -12.84 -4.03
CA VAL A 73 1.69 -11.67 -4.52
C VAL A 73 3.04 -12.09 -5.09
N THR A 74 3.28 -11.71 -6.33
CA THR A 74 4.55 -11.98 -7.03
C THR A 74 5.40 -10.74 -7.27
N ASN A 75 4.82 -9.54 -7.13
CA ASN A 75 5.54 -8.29 -7.35
C ASN A 75 5.18 -7.26 -6.28
N MET A 76 6.18 -6.88 -5.49
CA MET A 76 6.07 -5.81 -4.48
C MET A 76 7.14 -4.72 -4.72
N SER A 77 7.73 -4.68 -5.92
CA SER A 77 8.82 -3.74 -6.20
C SER A 77 8.35 -2.29 -6.07
N TYR A 78 9.22 -1.45 -5.51
CA TYR A 78 8.99 -0.02 -5.31
C TYR A 78 7.75 0.32 -4.48
N MET A 79 7.25 -0.64 -3.70
CA MET A 79 6.02 -0.44 -2.93
C MET A 79 6.07 0.77 -2.00
N PHE A 80 7.22 1.03 -1.40
CA PHE A 80 7.43 2.16 -0.49
C PHE A 80 8.54 3.10 -0.95
N SER A 81 8.82 3.12 -2.24
CA SER A 81 9.86 3.98 -2.79
C SER A 81 9.52 5.45 -2.54
N TYR A 82 10.51 6.23 -2.13
CA TYR A 82 10.35 7.67 -1.82
C TYR A 82 9.31 7.98 -0.74
N CYS A 83 9.03 7.05 0.15
CA CYS A 83 8.26 7.30 1.37
C CYS A 83 9.21 7.91 2.41
N LEU A 84 9.50 9.21 2.28
CA LEU A 84 10.61 9.86 2.98
C LEU A 84 10.42 9.95 4.50
N GLU A 85 9.18 9.98 4.98
CA GLU A 85 8.86 10.08 6.40
C GLU A 85 8.42 8.77 7.02
N LEU A 86 8.48 7.67 6.28
CA LEU A 86 8.07 6.38 6.80
C LEU A 86 9.08 5.90 7.85
N ALA A 87 8.63 5.81 9.09
CA ALA A 87 9.50 5.47 10.21
C ALA A 87 9.59 3.97 10.45
N GLU A 88 8.49 3.25 10.22
CA GLU A 88 8.41 1.85 10.58
C GLU A 88 7.41 1.10 9.71
N ILE A 89 7.80 -0.08 9.27
CA ILE A 89 6.93 -1.03 8.56
C ILE A 89 7.07 -2.37 9.25
N ASP A 90 5.94 -2.97 9.66
CA ASP A 90 5.97 -4.33 10.18
C ASP A 90 5.89 -5.33 9.03
N LEU A 91 7.02 -5.95 8.75
CA LEU A 91 7.18 -6.91 7.66
C LEU A 91 7.37 -8.34 8.16
N SER A 92 7.21 -8.57 9.46
CA SER A 92 7.63 -9.81 10.12
C SER A 92 6.96 -11.07 9.57
N LYS A 93 5.79 -10.95 8.99
CA LYS A 93 5.02 -12.09 8.47
C LYS A 93 4.98 -12.16 6.95
N LYS A 94 5.75 -11.34 6.26
CA LYS A 94 5.68 -11.23 4.80
C LYS A 94 6.96 -11.73 4.16
N VAL A 95 6.81 -12.43 3.03
CA VAL A 95 7.92 -12.71 2.14
C VAL A 95 7.99 -11.55 1.17
N LEU A 96 9.02 -10.76 1.28
CA LEU A 96 9.16 -9.55 0.48
C LEU A 96 10.14 -9.78 -0.66
N ILE A 97 9.68 -9.47 -1.84
CA ILE A 97 10.48 -9.51 -3.06
C ILE A 97 10.57 -8.08 -3.53
N TYR A 98 11.70 -7.42 -3.33
CA TYR A 98 11.95 -6.05 -3.83
C TYR A 98 11.03 -4.97 -3.22
N LEU A 99 11.53 -4.26 -2.22
CA LEU A 99 10.80 -3.15 -1.61
C LEU A 99 11.12 -1.77 -2.22
N TYR A 100 12.16 -1.67 -2.99
CA TYR A 100 12.59 -0.39 -3.58
C TYR A 100 12.77 -0.47 -5.07
#